data_5f0e6aed123e75cc23ef5218774a3a03
#
_entry.id   5f0e6aed123e75cc23ef5218774a3a03
#
_cell.length_a   1.000
_cell.length_b   1.000
_cell.length_c   1.000
_cell.angle_alpha   90.00
_cell.angle_beta   90.00
_cell.angle_gamma   90.00
#
_symmetry.space_group_name_H-M   'P 1'
#
loop_
_entity.id
_entity.type
_entity.pdbx_description
1 polymer ?
#
loop_
_entity_poly.entity_id
_entity_poly.type
_entity_poly.pdbx_seq_one_letter_code
_entity_poly.pdbx_strand_id
1 'polypeptide(L)'
;MLVAYFSHTGNTRRVAEALTERLRTSCVVETVEIVPTRKRAYLHWLAYSFVPDSEVDIEDPETELSAYDAVLLGFPKWTFSCPPLNRFIHKLGGVTVQKFFLFMTSGGFDEMRFLSSLTRKLVRNGCNVVESFTVKRKQIDGEAYKTLLESFARRVEEHLQHSWENAPR
;
A
#
# COMPACT_ATOMS: atom_id res chain seq x y z
N MET A 1 -8.64 -10.81 -1.56
CA MET A 1 -7.56 -9.84 -1.26
C MET A 1 -7.75 -8.56 -2.06
N LEU A 2 -7.50 -7.40 -1.46
CA LEU A 2 -7.53 -6.10 -2.15
C LEU A 2 -6.10 -5.55 -2.32
N VAL A 3 -5.76 -5.05 -3.51
CA VAL A 3 -4.58 -4.21 -3.77
C VAL A 3 -5.04 -2.76 -3.93
N ALA A 4 -4.83 -1.95 -2.90
CA ALA A 4 -5.15 -0.53 -2.92
C ALA A 4 -3.86 0.29 -3.06
N TYR A 5 -3.80 1.25 -3.98
CA TYR A 5 -2.58 2.03 -4.14
C TYR A 5 -2.83 3.47 -4.58
N PHE A 6 -1.94 4.36 -4.18
CA PHE A 6 -1.81 5.69 -4.75
C PHE A 6 -0.56 5.79 -5.61
N SER A 7 -0.69 6.37 -6.81
CA SER A 7 0.44 6.60 -7.71
C SER A 7 0.35 7.96 -8.40
N HIS A 8 1.40 8.78 -8.29
CA HIS A 8 1.45 10.08 -8.96
C HIS A 8 2.21 10.02 -10.31
N THR A 9 3.35 9.33 -10.33
CA THR A 9 4.23 9.25 -11.51
C THR A 9 4.21 7.90 -12.21
N GLY A 10 3.28 7.01 -11.83
CA GLY A 10 3.14 5.67 -12.39
C GLY A 10 4.03 4.59 -11.74
N ASN A 11 5.05 4.95 -10.98
CA ASN A 11 5.96 3.93 -10.40
C ASN A 11 5.25 2.97 -9.43
N THR A 12 4.44 3.51 -8.52
CA THR A 12 3.69 2.68 -7.57
C THR A 12 2.64 1.83 -8.29
N ARG A 13 2.00 2.38 -9.33
CA ARG A 13 1.07 1.63 -10.20
C ARG A 13 1.75 0.43 -10.83
N ARG A 14 2.93 0.59 -11.44
CA ARG A 14 3.69 -0.51 -12.05
C ARG A 14 4.00 -1.63 -11.06
N VAL A 15 4.37 -1.27 -9.82
CA VAL A 15 4.60 -2.25 -8.76
C VAL A 15 3.29 -2.93 -8.35
N ALA A 16 2.19 -2.17 -8.22
CA ALA A 16 0.88 -2.70 -7.90
C ALA A 16 0.38 -3.70 -8.95
N GLU A 17 0.49 -3.34 -10.23
CA GLU A 17 0.10 -4.20 -11.35
C GLU A 17 0.92 -5.49 -11.38
N ALA A 18 2.24 -5.41 -11.23
CA ALA A 18 3.10 -6.58 -11.20
C ALA A 18 2.81 -7.52 -10.01
N LEU A 19 2.57 -6.96 -8.82
CA LEU A 19 2.16 -7.73 -7.64
C LEU A 19 0.77 -8.34 -7.83
N THR A 20 -0.16 -7.60 -8.40
CA THR A 20 -1.52 -8.10 -8.71
C THR A 20 -1.48 -9.28 -9.66
N GLU A 21 -0.75 -9.16 -10.76
CA GLU A 21 -0.58 -10.23 -11.75
C GLU A 21 0.01 -11.48 -11.09
N ARG A 22 1.07 -11.30 -10.31
CA ARG A 22 1.73 -12.41 -9.62
C ARG A 22 0.82 -13.09 -8.59
N LEU A 23 0.11 -12.32 -7.77
CA LEU A 23 -0.76 -12.86 -6.71
C LEU A 23 -2.04 -13.49 -7.25
N ARG A 24 -2.52 -13.08 -8.43
CA ARG A 24 -3.68 -13.71 -9.11
C ARG A 24 -3.46 -15.18 -9.46
N THR A 25 -2.22 -15.64 -9.50
CA THR A 25 -1.92 -17.07 -9.69
C THR A 25 -2.33 -17.93 -8.47
N SER A 26 -2.51 -17.32 -7.31
CA SER A 26 -2.72 -18.01 -6.04
C SER A 26 -4.01 -17.61 -5.31
N CYS A 27 -4.56 -16.43 -5.60
CA CYS A 27 -5.80 -15.96 -4.95
C CYS A 27 -6.57 -14.97 -5.82
N VAL A 28 -7.84 -14.72 -5.44
CA VAL A 28 -8.65 -13.67 -6.06
C VAL A 28 -8.14 -12.30 -5.60
N VAL A 29 -7.75 -11.45 -6.56
CA VAL A 29 -7.20 -10.11 -6.30
C VAL A 29 -8.03 -9.06 -7.02
N GLU A 30 -8.59 -8.13 -6.25
CA GLU A 30 -9.18 -6.89 -6.73
C GLU A 30 -8.21 -5.73 -6.56
N THR A 31 -8.34 -4.74 -7.43
CA THR A 31 -7.39 -3.61 -7.46
C THR A 31 -8.15 -2.29 -7.46
N VAL A 32 -7.75 -1.38 -6.57
CA VAL A 32 -8.31 -0.03 -6.45
C VAL A 32 -7.19 1.00 -6.44
N GLU A 33 -7.31 2.00 -7.31
CA GLU A 33 -6.44 3.16 -7.27
C GLU A 33 -7.03 4.24 -6.35
N ILE A 34 -6.25 4.76 -5.42
CA ILE A 34 -6.61 5.88 -4.58
C ILE A 34 -6.45 7.16 -5.42
N VAL A 35 -7.55 7.76 -5.82
CA VAL A 35 -7.58 8.91 -6.74
C VAL A 35 -7.93 10.18 -5.96
N PRO A 36 -7.06 11.21 -5.93
CA PRO A 36 -7.43 12.50 -5.38
C PRO A 36 -8.51 13.18 -6.23
N THR A 37 -9.54 13.76 -5.60
CA THR A 37 -10.64 14.47 -6.30
C THR A 37 -10.16 15.64 -7.14
N ARG A 38 -8.99 16.22 -6.80
CA ARG A 38 -8.36 17.31 -7.54
C ARG A 38 -6.97 16.91 -7.99
N LYS A 39 -6.76 16.90 -9.31
CA LYS A 39 -5.42 16.75 -9.88
C LYS A 39 -4.58 17.99 -9.52
N ARG A 40 -3.43 17.78 -8.92
CA ARG A 40 -2.48 18.84 -8.54
C ARG A 40 -1.11 18.57 -9.14
N ALA A 41 -0.37 19.64 -9.42
CA ALA A 41 1.03 19.52 -9.88
C ALA A 41 1.91 18.88 -8.79
N TYR A 42 2.98 18.22 -9.18
CA TYR A 42 3.91 17.55 -8.28
C TYR A 42 4.42 18.44 -7.14
N LEU A 43 4.74 19.71 -7.43
CA LEU A 43 5.20 20.66 -6.41
C LEU A 43 4.17 20.92 -5.31
N HIS A 44 2.88 20.89 -5.63
CA HIS A 44 1.81 20.98 -4.64
C HIS A 44 1.82 19.76 -3.71
N TRP A 45 1.92 18.57 -4.29
CA TRP A 45 2.00 17.33 -3.50
C TRP A 45 3.23 17.31 -2.61
N LEU A 46 4.37 17.76 -3.13
CA LEU A 46 5.60 17.89 -2.37
C LEU A 46 5.42 18.85 -1.19
N ALA A 47 4.83 20.05 -1.41
CA ALA A 47 4.57 21.00 -0.34
C ALA A 47 3.66 20.42 0.76
N TYR A 48 2.56 19.78 0.39
CA TYR A 48 1.67 19.10 1.34
C TYR A 48 2.34 17.95 2.10
N SER A 49 3.30 17.26 1.48
CA SER A 49 4.00 16.16 2.12
C SER A 49 4.98 16.60 3.22
N PHE A 50 5.29 17.88 3.33
CA PHE A 50 6.06 18.43 4.45
C PHE A 50 5.23 18.58 5.73
N VAL A 51 3.91 18.59 5.63
CA VAL A 51 3.01 18.64 6.78
C VAL A 51 2.70 17.20 7.21
N PRO A 52 3.14 16.76 8.40
CA PRO A 52 2.79 15.43 8.90
C PRO A 52 1.27 15.26 8.97
N ASP A 53 0.80 14.07 8.64
CA ASP A 53 -0.62 13.69 8.66
C ASP A 53 -1.56 14.56 7.79
N SER A 54 -1.02 15.39 6.90
CA SER A 54 -1.85 16.14 5.95
C SER A 54 -2.71 15.19 5.11
N GLU A 55 -3.93 15.62 4.82
CA GLU A 55 -4.91 14.86 4.03
C GLU A 55 -5.39 15.69 2.84
N VAL A 56 -5.89 15.01 1.84
CA VAL A 56 -6.61 15.60 0.71
C VAL A 56 -7.79 14.72 0.37
N ASP A 57 -8.84 15.33 -0.16
CA ASP A 57 -10.02 14.57 -0.58
C ASP A 57 -9.66 13.60 -1.70
N ILE A 58 -10.18 12.39 -1.57
CA ILE A 58 -10.07 11.31 -2.55
C ILE A 58 -11.46 10.92 -3.03
N GLU A 59 -11.55 10.42 -4.24
CA GLU A 59 -12.74 9.76 -4.75
C GLU A 59 -13.09 8.60 -3.83
N ASP A 60 -14.38 8.29 -3.69
CA ASP A 60 -14.77 7.15 -2.87
C ASP A 60 -14.41 5.86 -3.63
N PRO A 61 -13.60 4.99 -3.07
CA PRO A 61 -13.18 3.77 -3.76
C PRO A 61 -14.32 2.75 -3.95
N GLU A 62 -15.56 3.07 -3.57
CA GLU A 62 -16.74 2.18 -3.65
C GLU A 62 -16.48 0.74 -3.18
N THR A 63 -15.49 0.59 -2.29
CA THR A 63 -14.95 -0.70 -1.87
C THR A 63 -15.17 -0.90 -0.39
N GLU A 64 -15.90 -1.93 -0.04
CA GLU A 64 -16.11 -2.33 1.35
C GLU A 64 -14.92 -3.17 1.83
N LEU A 65 -14.00 -2.55 2.57
CA LEU A 65 -12.75 -3.18 2.99
C LEU A 65 -12.95 -4.39 3.90
N SER A 66 -14.06 -4.43 4.64
CA SER A 66 -14.45 -5.58 5.48
C SER A 66 -14.70 -6.87 4.68
N ALA A 67 -14.94 -6.76 3.37
CA ALA A 67 -15.12 -7.91 2.48
C ALA A 67 -13.81 -8.64 2.14
N TYR A 68 -12.66 -8.11 2.56
CA TYR A 68 -11.36 -8.70 2.21
C TYR A 68 -10.61 -9.21 3.43
N ASP A 69 -10.08 -10.44 3.33
CA ASP A 69 -9.22 -11.05 4.36
C ASP A 69 -7.88 -10.32 4.49
N ALA A 70 -7.42 -9.67 3.43
CA ALA A 70 -6.17 -8.96 3.40
C ALA A 70 -6.19 -7.76 2.45
N VAL A 71 -5.44 -6.71 2.82
CA VAL A 71 -5.20 -5.52 2.01
C VAL A 71 -3.70 -5.34 1.77
N LEU A 72 -3.31 -5.23 0.50
CA LEU A 72 -1.99 -4.82 0.08
C LEU A 72 -2.04 -3.33 -0.28
N LEU A 73 -1.43 -2.48 0.54
CA LEU A 73 -1.48 -1.02 0.41
C LEU A 73 -0.19 -0.46 -0.18
N GLY A 74 -0.30 0.18 -1.35
CA GLY A 74 0.81 0.71 -2.14
C GLY A 74 0.87 2.24 -2.16
N PHE A 75 2.07 2.81 -1.98
CA PHE A 75 2.23 4.27 -1.95
C PHE A 75 3.65 4.74 -2.31
N PRO A 76 3.78 5.96 -2.85
CA PRO A 76 5.08 6.60 -2.99
C PRO A 76 5.50 7.23 -1.66
N LYS A 77 6.78 7.09 -1.31
CA LYS A 77 7.38 7.94 -0.29
C LYS A 77 7.66 9.32 -0.86
N TRP A 78 7.07 10.33 -0.23
CA TRP A 78 7.44 11.73 -0.47
C TRP A 78 8.36 12.24 0.65
N THR A 79 7.96 13.27 1.40
CA THR A 79 8.77 13.77 2.53
C THR A 79 8.36 13.13 3.86
N PHE A 80 7.40 13.73 4.56
CA PHE A 80 6.94 13.25 5.86
C PHE A 80 5.57 12.57 5.79
N SER A 81 4.79 12.84 4.75
CA SER A 81 3.48 12.26 4.56
C SER A 81 3.13 11.99 3.11
N CYS A 82 2.08 11.18 2.90
CA CYS A 82 1.44 10.96 1.62
C CYS A 82 -0.06 11.30 1.78
N PRO A 83 -0.47 12.54 1.48
CA PRO A 83 -1.81 13.03 1.81
C PRO A 83 -2.98 12.20 1.28
N PRO A 84 -2.98 11.68 0.04
CA PRO A 84 -4.04 10.78 -0.43
C PRO A 84 -4.11 9.47 0.37
N LEU A 85 -2.95 8.92 0.72
CA LEU A 85 -2.87 7.72 1.55
C LEU A 85 -3.39 7.98 2.97
N ASN A 86 -3.04 9.15 3.56
CA ASN A 86 -3.52 9.51 4.88
C ASN A 86 -5.05 9.59 4.91
N ARG A 87 -5.67 10.19 3.89
CA ARG A 87 -7.14 10.25 3.76
C ARG A 87 -7.75 8.87 3.61
N PHE A 88 -7.13 8.00 2.81
CA PHE A 88 -7.58 6.62 2.70
C PHE A 88 -7.52 5.89 4.04
N ILE A 89 -6.41 5.98 4.77
CA ILE A 89 -6.27 5.39 6.11
C ILE A 89 -7.30 5.96 7.09
N HIS A 90 -7.60 7.26 7.03
CA HIS A 90 -8.63 7.87 7.86
C HIS A 90 -10.03 7.28 7.56
N LYS A 91 -10.34 7.07 6.27
CA LYS A 91 -11.59 6.40 5.87
C LYS A 91 -11.67 4.92 6.31
N LEU A 92 -10.53 4.27 6.60
CA LEU A 92 -10.50 2.92 7.16
C LEU A 92 -11.07 2.83 8.58
N GLY A 93 -11.31 3.93 9.27
CA GLY A 93 -11.64 4.05 10.69
C GLY A 93 -12.59 2.96 11.20
N GLY A 94 -12.07 2.05 12.02
CA GLY A 94 -12.82 0.97 12.63
C GLY A 94 -13.02 -0.28 11.76
N VAL A 95 -12.45 -0.34 10.55
CA VAL A 95 -12.52 -1.53 9.70
C VAL A 95 -11.53 -2.58 10.21
N THR A 96 -12.05 -3.71 10.64
CA THR A 96 -11.24 -4.85 11.05
C THR A 96 -10.84 -5.66 9.80
N VAL A 97 -9.79 -5.23 9.12
CA VAL A 97 -9.13 -6.09 8.12
C VAL A 97 -8.10 -6.94 8.82
N GLN A 98 -8.12 -8.25 8.58
CA GLN A 98 -7.29 -9.18 9.31
C GLN A 98 -5.79 -8.98 9.06
N LYS A 99 -5.38 -8.60 7.84
CA LYS A 99 -3.97 -8.46 7.47
C LYS A 99 -3.73 -7.29 6.52
N PHE A 100 -2.75 -6.46 6.86
CA PHE A 100 -2.22 -5.43 6.00
C PHE A 100 -0.79 -5.78 5.56
N PHE A 101 -0.56 -5.66 4.26
CA PHE A 101 0.75 -5.71 3.64
C PHE A 101 1.04 -4.34 3.03
N LEU A 102 2.28 -3.87 3.13
CA LEU A 102 2.65 -2.56 2.63
C LEU A 102 3.70 -2.66 1.54
N PHE A 103 3.54 -1.92 0.46
CA PHE A 103 4.64 -1.70 -0.47
C PHE A 103 4.84 -0.21 -0.76
N MET A 104 6.08 0.21 -0.74
CA MET A 104 6.45 1.61 -0.88
C MET A 104 7.44 1.79 -2.02
N THR A 105 7.17 2.76 -2.89
CA THR A 105 8.16 3.21 -3.88
C THR A 105 8.85 4.48 -3.40
N SER A 106 10.18 4.55 -3.55
CA SER A 106 10.97 5.64 -3.00
C SER A 106 12.08 6.15 -3.92
N GLY A 107 12.62 7.31 -3.57
CA GLY A 107 13.84 7.86 -4.16
C GLY A 107 15.13 7.35 -3.51
N GLY A 108 15.04 6.65 -2.36
CA GLY A 108 16.19 6.07 -1.66
C GLY A 108 16.68 6.86 -0.44
N PHE A 109 15.82 7.65 0.22
CA PHE A 109 16.20 8.40 1.41
C PHE A 109 15.19 8.20 2.56
N ASP A 110 15.67 7.92 3.79
CA ASP A 110 14.90 7.82 5.05
C ASP A 110 13.63 6.96 4.97
N GLU A 111 13.72 5.83 4.27
CA GLU A 111 12.59 4.94 3.97
C GLU A 111 12.04 4.27 5.23
N MET A 112 12.93 3.78 6.08
CA MET A 112 12.56 3.04 7.29
C MET A 112 11.79 3.91 8.29
N ARG A 113 12.17 5.18 8.43
CA ARG A 113 11.48 6.11 9.32
C ARG A 113 10.05 6.38 8.84
N PHE A 114 9.89 6.61 7.53
CA PHE A 114 8.55 6.83 6.94
C PHE A 114 7.67 5.58 7.12
N LEU A 115 8.19 4.41 6.76
CA LEU A 115 7.46 3.15 6.86
C LEU A 115 7.07 2.82 8.31
N SER A 116 7.99 2.99 9.26
CA SER A 116 7.71 2.79 10.69
C SER A 116 6.67 3.77 11.24
N SER A 117 6.66 5.02 10.76
CA SER A 117 5.64 6.01 11.13
C SER A 117 4.26 5.59 10.62
N LEU A 118 4.19 5.17 9.36
CA LEU A 118 2.95 4.72 8.73
C LEU A 118 2.42 3.43 9.39
N THR A 119 3.30 2.46 9.63
CA THR A 119 2.93 1.21 10.33
C THR A 119 2.32 1.51 11.69
N ARG A 120 2.95 2.40 12.49
CA ARG A 120 2.39 2.81 13.79
C ARG A 120 1.02 3.47 13.66
N LYS A 121 0.81 4.28 12.61
CA LYS A 121 -0.49 4.90 12.34
C LYS A 121 -1.55 3.86 12.03
N LEU A 122 -1.26 2.90 11.16
CA LEU A 122 -2.16 1.79 10.83
C LEU A 122 -2.49 0.94 12.07
N VAL A 123 -1.50 0.57 12.86
CA VAL A 123 -1.70 -0.21 14.09
C VAL A 123 -2.57 0.54 15.11
N ARG A 124 -2.40 1.86 15.27
CA ARG A 124 -3.28 2.69 16.12
C ARG A 124 -4.73 2.71 15.62
N ASN A 125 -4.95 2.55 14.32
CA ASN A 125 -6.28 2.43 13.72
C ASN A 125 -6.82 0.98 13.73
N GLY A 126 -6.18 0.06 14.46
CA GLY A 126 -6.63 -1.33 14.60
C GLY A 126 -6.17 -2.26 13.47
N CYS A 127 -5.32 -1.80 12.55
CA CYS A 127 -4.84 -2.62 11.43
C CYS A 127 -3.68 -3.53 11.87
N ASN A 128 -3.72 -4.79 11.47
CA ASN A 128 -2.62 -5.74 11.66
C ASN A 128 -1.65 -5.68 10.47
N VAL A 129 -0.57 -4.93 10.60
CA VAL A 129 0.47 -4.84 9.55
C VAL A 129 1.43 -6.02 9.70
N VAL A 130 1.39 -6.93 8.73
CA VAL A 130 2.12 -8.21 8.78
C VAL A 130 3.49 -8.10 8.13
N GLU A 131 3.57 -7.46 6.97
CA GLU A 131 4.78 -7.44 6.15
C GLU A 131 4.89 -6.11 5.39
N SER A 132 6.12 -5.70 5.05
CA SER A 132 6.35 -4.50 4.27
C SER A 132 7.50 -4.66 3.29
N PHE A 133 7.41 -3.96 2.17
CA PHE A 133 8.33 -4.05 1.05
C PHE A 133 8.63 -2.66 0.48
N THR A 134 9.88 -2.38 0.18
CA THR A 134 10.31 -1.09 -0.39
C THR A 134 11.04 -1.29 -1.70
N VAL A 135 10.65 -0.52 -2.71
CA VAL A 135 11.28 -0.51 -4.04
C VAL A 135 11.83 0.88 -4.34
N LYS A 136 13.11 0.96 -4.65
CA LYS A 136 13.70 2.22 -5.15
C LYS A 136 13.33 2.39 -6.63
N ARG A 137 12.94 3.61 -7.03
CA ARG A 137 12.56 3.92 -8.42
C ARG A 137 13.56 3.41 -9.47
N LYS A 138 14.86 3.54 -9.18
CA LYS A 138 15.93 3.07 -10.06
C LYS A 138 16.02 1.54 -10.22
N GLN A 139 15.31 0.80 -9.39
CA GLN A 139 15.28 -0.68 -9.42
C GLN A 139 14.12 -1.23 -10.24
N ILE A 140 13.08 -0.39 -10.52
CA ILE A 140 11.82 -0.81 -11.14
C ILE A 140 12.07 -1.24 -12.56
N ASP A 141 12.80 -1.92 -13.09
CA ASP A 141 13.00 -2.50 -14.43
C ASP A 141 14.20 -3.47 -14.43
N GLY A 142 14.88 -3.60 -13.28
CA GLY A 142 16.04 -4.48 -13.15
C GLY A 142 15.68 -5.89 -12.69
N GLU A 143 16.54 -6.86 -12.95
CA GLU A 143 16.37 -8.23 -12.48
C GLU A 143 16.26 -8.33 -10.95
N ALA A 144 16.99 -7.48 -10.20
CA ALA A 144 16.88 -7.40 -8.75
C ALA A 144 15.46 -7.03 -8.28
N TYR A 145 14.73 -6.23 -9.05
CA TYR A 145 13.34 -5.90 -8.75
C TYR A 145 12.44 -7.12 -8.86
N LYS A 146 12.58 -7.92 -9.92
CA LYS A 146 11.78 -9.14 -10.12
C LYS A 146 11.95 -10.10 -8.95
N THR A 147 13.20 -10.33 -8.54
CA THR A 147 13.51 -11.20 -7.39
C THR A 147 12.90 -10.69 -6.08
N LEU A 148 12.98 -9.38 -5.84
CA LEU A 148 12.39 -8.75 -4.65
C LEU A 148 10.86 -8.87 -4.66
N LEU A 149 10.22 -8.62 -5.80
CA LEU A 149 8.78 -8.74 -5.97
C LEU A 149 8.30 -10.17 -5.74
N GLU A 150 8.97 -11.15 -6.35
CA GLU A 150 8.65 -12.57 -6.20
C GLU A 150 8.80 -13.02 -4.75
N SER A 151 9.89 -12.64 -4.09
CA SER A 151 10.12 -12.94 -2.67
C SER A 151 9.03 -12.35 -1.78
N PHE A 152 8.60 -11.10 -2.05
CA PHE A 152 7.54 -10.47 -1.27
C PHE A 152 6.17 -11.13 -1.54
N ALA A 153 5.83 -11.39 -2.81
CA ALA A 153 4.58 -12.07 -3.15
C ALA A 153 4.48 -13.44 -2.47
N ARG A 154 5.56 -14.22 -2.45
CA ARG A 154 5.60 -15.51 -1.76
C ARG A 154 5.32 -15.36 -0.26
N ARG A 155 5.93 -14.39 0.43
CA ARG A 155 5.64 -14.15 1.86
C ARG A 155 4.19 -13.74 2.10
N VAL A 156 3.60 -12.95 1.21
CA VAL A 156 2.16 -12.62 1.26
C VAL A 156 1.33 -13.90 1.18
N GLU A 157 1.63 -14.78 0.23
CA GLU A 157 0.94 -16.07 0.06
C GLU A 157 1.05 -16.97 1.30
N GLU A 158 2.24 -17.11 1.86
CA GLU A 158 2.49 -17.87 3.10
C GLU A 158 1.61 -17.37 4.25
N HIS A 159 1.52 -16.05 4.42
CA HIS A 159 0.65 -15.46 5.44
C HIS A 159 -0.84 -15.68 5.18
N LEU A 160 -1.28 -15.72 3.93
CA LEU A 160 -2.68 -15.98 3.58
C LEU A 160 -3.05 -17.45 3.84
N GLN A 161 -2.18 -18.39 3.48
CA GLN A 161 -2.40 -19.83 3.70
C GLN A 161 -2.56 -20.20 5.18
N HIS A 162 -1.68 -19.69 6.04
CA HIS A 162 -1.78 -19.90 7.47
C HIS A 162 -3.09 -19.39 8.11
N SER A 163 -3.76 -18.44 7.49
CA SER A 163 -5.06 -17.96 7.96
C SER A 163 -6.20 -18.93 7.66
N TRP A 164 -6.17 -19.58 6.50
CA TRP A 164 -7.20 -20.53 6.10
C TRP A 164 -7.11 -21.84 6.88
N GLU A 165 -5.90 -22.29 7.24
CA GLU A 165 -5.68 -23.48 8.06
C GLU A 165 -6.17 -23.30 9.51
N ASN A 166 -6.15 -22.06 10.04
CA ASN A 166 -6.54 -21.74 11.41
C ASN A 166 -7.94 -21.11 11.51
N ALA A 167 -8.70 -21.03 10.43
CA ALA A 167 -10.08 -20.55 10.47
C ALA A 167 -10.95 -21.58 11.20
N PRO A 168 -11.76 -21.21 12.22
CA PRO A 168 -12.68 -22.11 12.85
C PRO A 168 -13.69 -22.63 11.83
N ARG A 169 -13.81 -23.96 11.74
CA ARG A 169 -14.80 -24.66 10.90
C ARG A 169 -16.20 -24.49 11.46
#